data_9b44a7c902d818627e3b9d628fcc84bd
#
_entry.id   9b44a7c902d818627e3b9d628fcc84bd
#
_cell.length_a   1.000
_cell.length_b   1.000
_cell.length_c   1.000
_cell.angle_alpha   90.00
_cell.angle_beta   90.00
_cell.angle_gamma   90.00
#
_symmetry.space_group_name_H-M   'P 1'
#
loop_
_entity.id
_entity.type
_entity.pdbx_description
1 polymer ?
#
loop_
_entity_poly.entity_id
_entity_poly.type
_entity_poly.pdbx_seq_one_letter_code
_entity_poly.pdbx_strand_id
1 'polypeptide(L)'
;VSYDDYDDWGWEGSSTKDRELNRQVGRYLNGVSTIRLGAEANVAPFTIRVGYNYVSSPMKDKAFLNQFINSASLDYSTSTSYMNLSSINRVTCGVGFSGKHFYADFAYMYQMQDGDFYAFSTQKGDDAVMNDIAPSKINLDKSKFLLTLGYLF
;
A
#
# COMPACT_ATOMS: atom_id res chain seq x y z
N VAL A 1 -0.13 -8.92 -17.79
CA VAL A 1 0.58 -10.17 -17.48
C VAL A 1 0.61 -11.02 -18.74
N SER A 2 1.72 -11.64 -19.00
CA SER A 2 1.88 -12.64 -20.07
C SER A 2 2.57 -13.85 -19.47
N TYR A 3 2.30 -15.01 -20.00
CA TYR A 3 2.96 -16.24 -19.63
C TYR A 3 3.34 -17.01 -20.90
N ASP A 4 4.40 -17.80 -20.78
CA ASP A 4 4.85 -18.68 -21.84
C ASP A 4 4.22 -20.07 -21.61
N ASP A 5 3.63 -20.60 -22.65
CA ASP A 5 3.03 -21.94 -22.65
C ASP A 5 4.04 -22.92 -23.21
N TYR A 6 4.32 -23.99 -22.48
CA TYR A 6 5.22 -25.05 -22.88
C TYR A 6 4.39 -26.31 -23.16
N ASP A 7 4.71 -26.98 -24.24
CA ASP A 7 4.14 -28.29 -24.48
C ASP A 7 4.78 -29.38 -23.56
N ASP A 8 4.18 -30.55 -23.51
CA ASP A 8 4.65 -31.68 -22.70
C ASP A 8 6.09 -32.13 -23.04
N TRP A 9 6.66 -31.62 -24.12
CA TRP A 9 8.01 -31.93 -24.60
C TRP A 9 9.04 -30.85 -24.30
N GLY A 10 8.64 -29.78 -23.64
CA GLY A 10 9.50 -28.66 -23.24
C GLY A 10 9.91 -27.72 -24.38
N TRP A 11 9.20 -27.73 -25.50
CA TRP A 11 9.37 -26.73 -26.56
C TRP A 11 8.65 -25.44 -26.19
N GLU A 12 9.30 -24.31 -26.46
CA GLU A 12 8.68 -23.00 -26.25
C GLU A 12 7.42 -22.86 -27.10
N GLY A 13 6.29 -22.78 -26.43
CA GLY A 13 5.04 -22.41 -27.04
C GLY A 13 4.95 -20.92 -27.31
N SER A 14 3.85 -20.46 -27.90
CA SER A 14 3.60 -19.03 -28.11
C SER A 14 3.32 -18.33 -26.78
N SER A 15 3.98 -17.19 -26.53
CA SER A 15 3.65 -16.30 -25.42
C SER A 15 2.20 -15.84 -25.51
N THR A 16 1.41 -16.16 -24.49
CA THR A 16 -0.01 -15.80 -24.44
C THR A 16 -0.24 -14.70 -23.41
N LYS A 17 -0.89 -13.63 -23.84
CA LYS A 17 -1.34 -12.57 -22.92
C LYS A 17 -2.58 -13.03 -22.19
N ASP A 18 -2.50 -13.10 -20.87
CA ASP A 18 -3.68 -13.27 -20.03
C ASP A 18 -4.55 -11.99 -20.07
N ARG A 19 -5.51 -11.99 -20.99
CA ARG A 19 -6.39 -10.85 -21.22
C ARG A 19 -7.36 -10.64 -20.06
N GLU A 20 -7.81 -11.73 -19.44
CA GLU A 20 -8.76 -11.65 -18.33
C GLU A 20 -8.09 -11.08 -17.09
N LEU A 21 -6.93 -11.59 -16.72
CA LEU A 21 -6.15 -11.06 -15.59
C LEU A 21 -5.77 -9.58 -15.82
N ASN A 22 -5.32 -9.23 -17.04
CA ASN A 22 -5.00 -7.84 -17.37
C ASN A 22 -6.23 -6.92 -17.29
N ARG A 23 -7.41 -7.42 -17.69
CA ARG A 23 -8.67 -6.69 -17.55
C ARG A 23 -9.05 -6.48 -16.09
N GLN A 24 -8.88 -7.51 -15.25
CA GLN A 24 -9.15 -7.41 -13.81
C GLN A 24 -8.19 -6.44 -13.12
N VAL A 25 -6.89 -6.53 -13.42
CA VAL A 25 -5.89 -5.56 -12.93
C VAL A 25 -6.30 -4.13 -13.30
N GLY A 26 -6.64 -3.87 -14.57
CA GLY A 26 -7.09 -2.55 -15.02
C GLY A 26 -8.43 -2.11 -14.40
N ARG A 27 -9.27 -3.05 -13.98
CA ARG A 27 -10.56 -2.78 -13.34
C ARG A 27 -10.44 -2.39 -11.88
N TYR A 28 -9.52 -3.02 -11.14
CA TYR A 28 -9.45 -2.92 -9.68
C TYR A 28 -8.26 -2.08 -9.20
N LEU A 29 -7.20 -1.99 -9.98
CA LEU A 29 -5.99 -1.29 -9.56
C LEU A 29 -5.79 0.04 -10.29
N ASN A 30 -5.18 0.97 -9.59
CA ASN A 30 -4.70 2.25 -10.11
C ASN A 30 -3.18 2.30 -10.11
N GLY A 31 -2.61 3.14 -10.96
CA GLY A 31 -1.23 3.56 -10.80
C GLY A 31 -1.05 4.33 -9.49
N VAL A 32 0.03 4.05 -8.77
CA VAL A 32 0.34 4.74 -7.51
C VAL A 32 1.13 6.00 -7.81
N SER A 33 0.61 7.14 -7.37
CA SER A 33 1.28 8.44 -7.42
C SER A 33 1.81 8.82 -6.04
N THR A 34 3.02 9.36 -6.00
CA THR A 34 3.64 9.86 -4.76
C THR A 34 3.98 11.33 -4.90
N ILE A 35 3.49 12.14 -3.96
CA ILE A 35 3.82 13.56 -3.83
C ILE A 35 4.62 13.74 -2.55
N ARG A 36 5.76 14.43 -2.64
CA ARG A 36 6.62 14.75 -1.50
C ARG A 36 6.91 16.23 -1.49
N LEU A 37 6.67 16.86 -0.34
CA LEU A 37 6.95 18.26 -0.08
C LEU A 37 7.81 18.34 1.17
N GLY A 38 8.76 19.27 1.18
CA GLY A 38 9.60 19.49 2.34
C GLY A 38 10.11 20.92 2.39
N ALA A 39 10.34 21.40 3.60
CA ALA A 39 10.97 22.67 3.86
C ALA A 39 11.98 22.53 4.99
N GLU A 40 13.07 23.29 4.87
CA GLU A 40 14.12 23.38 5.87
C GLU A 40 14.45 24.84 6.14
N ALA A 41 14.60 25.17 7.41
CA ALA A 41 15.06 26.48 7.86
C ALA A 41 16.28 26.30 8.74
N ASN A 42 17.38 26.97 8.36
CA ASN A 42 18.63 26.99 9.10
C ASN A 42 18.78 28.29 9.88
N VAL A 43 18.73 28.19 11.20
CA VAL A 43 18.96 29.31 12.12
C VAL A 43 20.06 28.84 13.09
N ALA A 44 21.30 29.07 12.70
CA ALA A 44 22.47 28.58 13.46
C ALA A 44 22.34 28.84 14.97
N PRO A 45 22.58 27.84 15.82
CA PRO A 45 23.07 26.49 15.55
C PRO A 45 22.00 25.45 15.24
N PHE A 46 20.75 25.85 15.01
CA PHE A 46 19.59 24.98 14.81
C PHE A 46 19.19 24.85 13.36
N THR A 47 18.70 23.69 12.99
CA THR A 47 18.03 23.40 11.73
C THR A 47 16.66 22.83 12.03
N ILE A 48 15.63 23.38 11.41
CA ILE A 48 14.25 22.87 11.53
C ILE A 48 13.83 22.32 10.17
N ARG A 49 13.25 21.12 10.16
CA ARG A 49 12.77 20.44 8.96
C ARG A 49 11.33 20.02 9.13
N VAL A 50 10.55 20.22 8.09
CA VAL A 50 9.19 19.71 8.01
C VAL A 50 8.97 19.05 6.64
N GLY A 51 8.18 18.01 6.59
CA GLY A 51 7.90 17.31 5.37
C GLY A 51 6.51 16.68 5.36
N TYR A 52 5.96 16.56 4.18
CA TYR A 52 4.72 15.87 3.91
C TYR A 52 4.91 14.91 2.74
N ASN A 53 4.39 13.69 2.87
CA ASN A 53 4.42 12.69 1.83
C ASN A 53 3.02 12.09 1.70
N TYR A 54 2.48 12.17 0.49
CA TYR A 54 1.23 11.55 0.09
C TYR A 54 1.51 10.44 -0.90
N VAL A 55 0.91 9.27 -0.67
CA VAL A 55 0.93 8.14 -1.61
C VAL A 55 -0.51 7.76 -1.91
N SER A 56 -0.91 7.82 -3.18
CA SER A 56 -2.28 7.46 -3.56
C SER A 56 -2.56 5.98 -3.34
N SER A 57 -3.84 5.64 -3.16
CA SER A 57 -4.26 4.25 -3.06
C SER A 57 -3.90 3.47 -4.33
N PRO A 58 -3.38 2.25 -4.21
CA PRO A 58 -3.23 1.35 -5.35
C PRO A 58 -4.57 0.77 -5.82
N MET A 59 -5.61 0.87 -4.99
CA MET A 59 -6.92 0.29 -5.26
C MET A 59 -7.91 1.38 -5.68
N LYS A 60 -8.78 1.07 -6.63
CA LYS A 60 -9.91 1.92 -6.98
C LYS A 60 -10.95 1.87 -5.88
N ASP A 61 -11.75 2.94 -5.75
CA ASP A 61 -12.95 2.93 -4.93
C ASP A 61 -13.81 1.74 -5.34
N LYS A 62 -14.27 0.94 -4.43
CA LYS A 62 -15.00 -0.32 -4.68
C LYS A 62 -14.15 -1.44 -5.32
N ALA A 63 -12.81 -1.35 -5.33
CA ALA A 63 -11.99 -2.48 -5.70
C ALA A 63 -12.26 -3.64 -4.73
N PHE A 64 -12.44 -4.83 -5.30
CA PHE A 64 -12.75 -6.06 -4.55
C PHE A 64 -13.99 -6.00 -3.65
N LEU A 65 -14.82 -4.98 -3.79
CA LEU A 65 -16.13 -4.96 -3.18
C LEU A 65 -16.96 -6.09 -3.81
N ASN A 66 -17.53 -6.95 -3.00
CA ASN A 66 -18.31 -8.12 -3.47
C ASN A 66 -17.50 -9.01 -4.44
N GLN A 67 -16.31 -9.39 -4.06
CA GLN A 67 -15.54 -10.36 -4.82
C GLN A 67 -16.25 -11.72 -4.75
N PHE A 68 -16.72 -12.18 -5.91
CA PHE A 68 -17.33 -13.51 -6.04
C PHE A 68 -16.23 -14.55 -6.26
N ILE A 69 -16.21 -15.57 -5.40
CA ILE A 69 -15.44 -16.78 -5.67
C ILE A 69 -16.35 -17.67 -6.50
N ASN A 70 -16.01 -17.83 -7.78
CA ASN A 70 -16.70 -18.80 -8.63
C ASN A 70 -16.17 -20.19 -8.28
N SER A 71 -16.98 -20.99 -7.63
CA SER A 71 -16.58 -22.16 -6.85
C SER A 71 -16.24 -23.45 -7.63
N ALA A 72 -15.95 -23.36 -8.91
CA ALA A 72 -15.58 -24.58 -9.66
C ALA A 72 -14.25 -25.21 -9.22
N SER A 73 -13.46 -24.54 -8.39
CA SER A 73 -12.19 -25.04 -7.86
C SER A 73 -11.81 -24.37 -6.55
N LEU A 74 -12.63 -24.57 -5.53
CA LEU A 74 -12.36 -24.13 -4.14
C LEU A 74 -11.11 -24.78 -3.52
N ASP A 75 -10.55 -25.79 -4.13
CA ASP A 75 -9.42 -26.55 -3.61
C ASP A 75 -8.12 -25.73 -3.49
N TYR A 76 -8.07 -24.52 -4.06
CA TYR A 76 -6.88 -23.68 -4.08
C TYR A 76 -7.02 -22.33 -3.34
N SER A 77 -8.20 -22.00 -2.84
CA SER A 77 -8.41 -20.75 -2.09
C SER A 77 -8.07 -20.93 -0.62
N THR A 78 -6.87 -20.53 -0.24
CA THR A 78 -6.40 -20.62 1.15
C THR A 78 -6.81 -19.44 2.02
N SER A 79 -7.25 -18.34 1.44
CA SER A 79 -7.66 -17.14 2.19
C SER A 79 -8.88 -16.48 1.54
N THR A 80 -9.93 -16.31 2.32
CA THR A 80 -11.15 -15.61 1.92
C THR A 80 -11.18 -14.16 2.39
N SER A 81 -10.33 -13.80 3.35
CA SER A 81 -10.22 -12.44 3.87
C SER A 81 -9.34 -11.57 2.98
N TYR A 82 -9.70 -10.31 2.84
CA TYR A 82 -8.92 -9.33 2.10
C TYR A 82 -9.05 -7.92 2.68
N MET A 83 -8.15 -7.04 2.31
CA MET A 83 -8.05 -5.69 2.82
C MET A 83 -7.82 -4.71 1.68
N ASN A 84 -8.67 -3.68 1.61
CA ASN A 84 -8.51 -2.56 0.70
C ASN A 84 -7.91 -1.38 1.45
N LEU A 85 -6.64 -1.08 1.19
CA LEU A 85 -5.93 0.03 1.82
C LEU A 85 -6.10 1.30 0.99
N SER A 86 -6.43 2.39 1.69
CA SER A 86 -6.53 3.74 1.13
C SER A 86 -5.16 4.39 0.96
N SER A 87 -5.15 5.67 0.64
CA SER A 87 -3.94 6.47 0.52
C SER A 87 -3.17 6.56 1.84
N ILE A 88 -1.86 6.77 1.72
CA ILE A 88 -0.97 6.96 2.87
C ILE A 88 -0.64 8.45 2.97
N ASN A 89 -0.86 9.01 4.16
CA ASN A 89 -0.42 10.34 4.53
C ASN A 89 0.70 10.23 5.56
N ARG A 90 1.83 10.92 5.31
CA ARG A 90 2.95 10.98 6.26
C ARG A 90 3.31 12.43 6.50
N VAL A 91 3.38 12.79 7.77
CA VAL A 91 3.91 14.08 8.23
C VAL A 91 5.23 13.80 8.93
N THR A 92 6.24 14.60 8.64
CA THR A 92 7.55 14.51 9.26
C THR A 92 7.94 15.87 9.82
N CYS A 93 8.57 15.89 10.97
CA CYS A 93 9.24 17.05 11.52
C CYS A 93 10.58 16.66 12.13
N GLY A 94 11.53 17.58 12.12
CA GLY A 94 12.84 17.33 12.68
C GLY A 94 13.51 18.61 13.15
N VAL A 95 14.37 18.46 14.16
CA VAL A 95 15.20 19.52 14.68
C VAL A 95 16.63 19.01 14.75
N GLY A 96 17.53 19.76 14.14
CA GLY A 96 18.96 19.51 14.18
C GLY A 96 19.66 20.58 15.02
N PHE A 97 20.70 20.18 15.72
CA PHE A 97 21.65 21.05 16.38
C PHE A 97 23.05 20.72 15.87
N SER A 98 23.79 21.75 15.44
CA SER A 98 25.17 21.60 14.96
C SER A 98 26.10 22.56 15.70
N GLY A 99 26.88 22.00 16.61
CA GLY A 99 27.96 22.70 17.32
C GLY A 99 29.32 22.47 16.65
N LYS A 100 30.40 22.97 17.29
CA LYS A 100 31.76 22.84 16.74
C LYS A 100 32.30 21.40 16.68
N HIS A 101 31.98 20.60 17.68
CA HIS A 101 32.45 19.21 17.81
C HIS A 101 31.30 18.18 17.99
N PHE A 102 30.10 18.64 18.14
CA PHE A 102 28.95 17.78 18.40
C PHE A 102 27.78 18.19 17.54
N TYR A 103 27.06 17.19 17.01
CA TYR A 103 25.77 17.41 16.39
C TYR A 103 24.75 16.42 16.92
N ALA A 104 23.50 16.85 16.92
CA ALA A 104 22.36 16.03 17.32
C ALA A 104 21.18 16.34 16.36
N ASP A 105 20.56 15.31 15.84
CA ASP A 105 19.36 15.41 15.03
C ASP A 105 18.25 14.56 15.66
N PHE A 106 17.08 15.16 15.82
CA PHE A 106 15.87 14.49 16.21
C PHE A 106 14.86 14.59 15.08
N ALA A 107 14.26 13.47 14.70
CA ALA A 107 13.20 13.43 13.69
C ALA A 107 12.02 12.59 14.18
N TYR A 108 10.83 13.07 13.86
CA TYR A 108 9.57 12.39 14.11
C TYR A 108 8.79 12.22 12.81
N MET A 109 8.21 11.06 12.60
CA MET A 109 7.32 10.75 11.51
C MET A 109 6.02 10.17 12.04
N TYR A 110 4.92 10.69 11.56
CA TYR A 110 3.59 10.14 11.77
C TYR A 110 2.98 9.76 10.42
N GLN A 111 2.51 8.52 10.31
CA GLN A 111 1.86 7.98 9.13
C GLN A 111 0.44 7.56 9.49
N MET A 112 -0.49 7.94 8.65
CA MET A 112 -1.91 7.56 8.70
C MET A 112 -2.29 6.82 7.42
N GLN A 113 -3.02 5.74 7.56
CA GLN A 113 -3.59 5.00 6.45
C GLN A 113 -4.89 4.34 6.91
N ASP A 114 -5.96 4.57 6.20
CA ASP A 114 -7.24 3.93 6.42
C ASP A 114 -7.41 2.71 5.51
N GLY A 115 -8.32 1.82 5.87
CA GLY A 115 -8.62 0.68 5.04
C GLY A 115 -9.96 0.03 5.39
N ASP A 116 -10.41 -0.80 4.48
CA ASP A 116 -11.60 -1.63 4.61
C ASP A 116 -11.16 -3.10 4.69
N PHE A 117 -11.48 -3.75 5.78
CA PHE A 117 -11.23 -5.16 5.98
C PHE A 117 -12.49 -5.97 5.75
N TYR A 118 -12.38 -6.99 4.91
CA TYR A 118 -13.42 -7.96 4.63
C TYR A 118 -13.00 -9.31 5.19
N ALA A 119 -13.73 -9.81 6.16
CA ALA A 119 -13.41 -11.09 6.82
C ALA A 119 -13.58 -12.30 5.90
N PHE A 120 -14.44 -12.17 4.90
CA PHE A 120 -14.67 -13.18 3.88
C PHE A 120 -15.23 -12.56 2.61
N SER A 121 -15.12 -13.30 1.50
CA SER A 121 -15.64 -12.89 0.20
C SER A 121 -17.15 -13.14 0.13
N THR A 122 -17.85 -12.29 -0.62
CA THR A 122 -19.27 -12.49 -0.91
C THR A 122 -19.46 -13.75 -1.75
N GLN A 123 -20.37 -14.61 -1.34
CA GLN A 123 -20.77 -15.79 -2.10
C GLN A 123 -21.99 -15.49 -2.96
N LYS A 124 -21.96 -15.93 -4.21
CA LYS A 124 -23.10 -15.87 -5.11
C LYS A 124 -23.72 -17.27 -5.20
N GLY A 125 -24.98 -17.42 -4.77
CA GLY A 125 -25.79 -18.60 -5.10
C GLY A 125 -26.32 -18.51 -6.54
N ASP A 126 -26.99 -19.54 -6.99
CA ASP A 126 -27.46 -19.67 -8.38
C ASP A 126 -28.34 -18.48 -8.86
N ASP A 127 -29.07 -17.82 -7.97
CA ASP A 127 -29.98 -16.72 -8.31
C ASP A 127 -29.90 -15.47 -7.43
N ALA A 128 -29.04 -15.44 -6.40
CA ALA A 128 -28.97 -14.30 -5.49
C ALA A 128 -27.59 -14.12 -4.86
N VAL A 129 -27.26 -12.89 -4.50
CA VAL A 129 -26.13 -12.55 -3.60
C VAL A 129 -26.50 -13.08 -2.22
N MET A 130 -25.80 -14.10 -1.75
CA MET A 130 -26.15 -14.75 -0.48
C MET A 130 -25.69 -13.98 0.75
N ASN A 131 -24.64 -13.19 0.67
CA ASN A 131 -24.14 -12.40 1.80
C ASN A 131 -23.46 -11.13 1.29
N ASP A 132 -24.11 -9.99 1.47
CA ASP A 132 -23.50 -8.68 1.29
C ASP A 132 -22.94 -8.23 2.65
N ILE A 133 -21.62 -8.26 2.78
CA ILE A 133 -20.96 -8.00 4.04
C ILE A 133 -20.33 -6.62 4.03
N ALA A 134 -20.76 -5.80 4.98
CA ALA A 134 -20.14 -4.52 5.19
C ALA A 134 -18.69 -4.70 5.71
N PRO A 135 -17.72 -3.95 5.18
CA PRO A 135 -16.36 -4.01 5.65
C PRO A 135 -16.22 -3.44 7.06
N SER A 136 -15.26 -3.98 7.80
CA SER A 136 -14.79 -3.36 9.03
C SER A 136 -13.79 -2.25 8.69
N LYS A 137 -14.03 -1.04 9.17
CA LYS A 137 -13.09 0.08 9.01
C LYS A 137 -11.87 -0.14 9.89
N ILE A 138 -10.69 0.01 9.30
CA ILE A 138 -9.42 -0.06 10.01
C ILE A 138 -8.61 1.20 9.77
N ASN A 139 -7.98 1.66 10.86
CA ASN A 139 -7.05 2.79 10.83
C ASN A 139 -5.67 2.26 11.21
N LEU A 140 -4.70 2.51 10.36
CA LEU A 140 -3.31 2.10 10.53
C LEU A 140 -2.45 3.33 10.78
N ASP A 141 -2.13 3.55 12.05
CA ASP A 141 -1.28 4.65 12.48
C ASP A 141 0.11 4.15 12.84
N LYS A 142 1.12 4.88 12.38
CA LYS A 142 2.51 4.54 12.66
C LYS A 142 3.30 5.77 13.06
N SER A 143 3.89 5.71 14.24
CA SER A 143 4.84 6.71 14.74
C SER A 143 6.26 6.19 14.68
N LYS A 144 7.19 7.03 14.23
CA LYS A 144 8.64 6.74 14.30
C LYS A 144 9.39 7.93 14.88
N PHE A 145 10.30 7.63 15.78
CA PHE A 145 11.27 8.57 16.32
C PHE A 145 12.68 8.14 15.88
N LEU A 146 13.48 9.11 15.48
CA LEU A 146 14.88 8.91 15.13
C LEU A 146 15.70 9.95 15.87
N LEU A 147 16.72 9.49 16.56
CA LEU A 147 17.77 10.34 17.19
C LEU A 147 19.10 9.96 16.58
N THR A 148 19.81 10.96 16.10
CA THR A 148 21.17 10.82 15.59
C THR A 148 22.09 11.72 16.41
N LEU A 149 23.16 11.16 16.93
CA LEU A 149 24.20 11.87 17.66
C LEU A 149 25.54 11.65 16.95
N GLY A 150 26.33 12.68 16.85
CA GLY A 150 27.64 12.57 16.26
C GLY A 150 28.65 13.53 16.86
N TYR A 151 29.93 13.13 16.81
CA TYR A 151 31.05 13.91 17.26
C TYR A 151 32.06 14.09 16.12
N LEU A 152 32.55 15.31 15.97
CA LEU A 152 33.52 15.70 14.96
C LEU A 152 34.87 15.89 15.68
N PHE A 153 35.89 15.15 15.26
CA PHE A 153 37.25 15.20 15.77
C PHE A 153 38.05 16.36 15.17
#